data_51c62346007a5b8b15415a131b1a6a9b
#
_entry.id   51c62346007a5b8b15415a131b1a6a9b
#
_cell.length_a   1.000
_cell.length_b   1.000
_cell.length_c   1.000
_cell.angle_alpha   90.00
_cell.angle_beta   90.00
_cell.angle_gamma   90.00
#
_symmetry.space_group_name_H-M   'P 1'
#
loop_
_entity.id
_entity.type
_entity.pdbx_description
1 polymer ?
#
loop_
_entity_poly.entity_id
_entity_poly.type
_entity_poly.pdbx_seq_one_letter_code
_entity_poly.pdbx_strand_id
1 'polypeptide(L)'
;GITHNPCMYCGFCERFGCEYDAKAEPNNTFIPVAEKTGNCEIRCNANVVEILKKGNKVTGVRYIDTLTLEEFIQPADVVVLSSYVMNNAKLLMVSKIGKQYDPKTGQGTLGRGYCYQITPGATLFFEEPMNLFAGAGALGMCYDDFNADNFDHSDLKFIHGGVISLTQTGKRPIESNATPPGTRAWGSEFKKAA
;
A
#
# COMPACT_ATOMS: atom_id res chain seq x y z
N GLY A 1 23.08 -9.41 -8.20
CA GLY A 1 21.78 -8.80 -8.48
C GLY A 1 20.67 -9.83 -8.42
N ILE A 2 19.45 -9.39 -8.37
CA ILE A 2 18.27 -10.25 -8.44
C ILE A 2 17.86 -10.29 -9.92
N THR A 3 17.61 -11.49 -10.43
CA THR A 3 17.12 -11.68 -11.80
C THR A 3 15.66 -12.10 -11.71
N HIS A 4 14.78 -11.33 -12.33
CA HIS A 4 13.37 -11.68 -12.49
C HIS A 4 13.16 -12.49 -13.77
N ASN A 5 12.14 -13.33 -13.74
CA ASN A 5 11.71 -14.05 -14.95
C ASN A 5 11.01 -13.10 -15.92
N PRO A 6 10.95 -13.44 -17.22
CA PRO A 6 10.20 -12.66 -18.19
C PRO A 6 8.70 -12.64 -17.88
N CYS A 7 8.05 -11.53 -18.20
CA CYS A 7 6.60 -11.40 -18.03
C CYS A 7 5.85 -12.31 -19.02
N MET A 8 4.84 -13.02 -18.52
CA MET A 8 3.96 -13.89 -19.32
C MET A 8 2.71 -13.17 -19.87
N TYR A 9 2.59 -11.87 -19.64
CA TYR A 9 1.45 -11.03 -20.10
C TYR A 9 0.07 -11.56 -19.69
N CYS A 10 -0.05 -12.15 -18.51
CA CYS A 10 -1.29 -12.75 -18.04
C CYS A 10 -2.37 -11.74 -17.55
N GLY A 11 -2.01 -10.46 -17.36
CA GLY A 11 -2.97 -9.40 -17.00
C GLY A 11 -3.39 -9.34 -15.53
N PHE A 12 -2.82 -10.13 -14.63
CA PHE A 12 -3.24 -10.21 -13.22
C PHE A 12 -2.38 -9.38 -12.24
N CYS A 13 -1.51 -8.50 -12.71
CA CYS A 13 -0.49 -7.86 -11.88
C CYS A 13 -1.02 -6.97 -10.77
N GLU A 14 -2.19 -6.35 -10.93
CA GLU A 14 -2.60 -5.25 -10.07
C GLU A 14 -2.99 -5.69 -8.66
N ARG A 15 -3.71 -6.81 -8.52
CA ARG A 15 -4.20 -7.29 -7.21
C ARG A 15 -3.78 -8.70 -6.83
N PHE A 16 -3.02 -9.34 -7.69
CA PHE A 16 -2.58 -10.70 -7.46
C PHE A 16 -1.07 -10.76 -7.37
N GLY A 17 -0.54 -11.73 -6.62
CA GLY A 17 0.86 -12.07 -6.67
C GLY A 17 1.24 -12.58 -8.06
N CYS A 18 2.50 -12.49 -8.40
CA CYS A 18 3.04 -12.99 -9.65
C CYS A 18 3.68 -14.37 -9.42
N GLU A 19 3.02 -15.43 -9.82
CA GLU A 19 3.56 -16.79 -9.69
C GLU A 19 4.78 -17.08 -10.58
N TYR A 20 5.08 -16.18 -11.53
CA TYR A 20 6.24 -16.25 -12.41
C TYR A 20 7.46 -15.48 -11.91
N ASP A 21 7.37 -14.81 -10.76
CA ASP A 21 8.41 -13.92 -10.24
C ASP A 21 8.89 -12.83 -11.22
N ALA A 22 8.02 -12.43 -12.15
CA ALA A 22 8.29 -11.36 -13.08
C ALA A 22 8.00 -9.96 -12.52
N LYS A 23 7.11 -9.89 -11.52
CA LYS A 23 6.74 -8.65 -10.83
C LYS A 23 7.65 -8.45 -9.62
N ALA A 24 8.37 -7.32 -9.60
CA ALA A 24 9.23 -6.96 -8.49
C ALA A 24 8.39 -6.63 -7.24
N GLU A 25 8.60 -7.39 -6.18
CA GLU A 25 7.97 -7.22 -4.88
C GLU A 25 9.04 -7.35 -3.77
N PRO A 26 8.84 -6.79 -2.56
CA PRO A 26 9.84 -6.89 -1.49
C PRO A 26 10.25 -8.33 -1.15
N ASN A 27 9.30 -9.28 -1.22
CA ASN A 27 9.52 -10.70 -0.92
C ASN A 27 10.43 -11.43 -1.94
N ASN A 28 10.53 -10.94 -3.17
CA ASN A 28 11.41 -11.51 -4.19
C ASN A 28 12.55 -10.57 -4.60
N THR A 29 12.70 -9.42 -3.94
CA THR A 29 13.77 -8.45 -4.19
C THR A 29 14.61 -8.16 -2.95
N PHE A 30 14.15 -7.27 -2.08
CA PHE A 30 14.95 -6.75 -0.96
C PHE A 30 15.10 -7.77 0.18
N ILE A 31 14.03 -8.49 0.52
CA ILE A 31 14.04 -9.43 1.65
C ILE A 31 15.09 -10.53 1.46
N PRO A 32 15.14 -11.26 0.33
CA PRO A 32 16.14 -12.30 0.13
C PRO A 32 17.59 -11.77 0.15
N VAL A 33 17.79 -10.53 -0.26
CA VAL A 33 19.13 -9.90 -0.19
C VAL A 33 19.48 -9.55 1.23
N ALA A 34 18.55 -9.00 2.00
CA ALA A 34 18.75 -8.67 3.40
C ALA A 34 19.07 -9.93 4.24
N GLU A 35 18.30 -11.01 4.07
CA GLU A 35 18.52 -12.28 4.76
C GLU A 35 19.89 -12.90 4.44
N LYS A 36 20.36 -12.82 3.19
CA LYS A 36 21.69 -13.29 2.77
C LYS A 36 22.84 -12.58 3.46
N THR A 37 22.62 -11.40 4.05
CA THR A 37 23.64 -10.70 4.84
C THR A 37 23.89 -11.37 6.19
N GLY A 38 23.00 -12.22 6.67
CA GLY A 38 23.00 -12.78 8.00
C GLY A 38 22.61 -11.80 9.12
N ASN A 39 22.29 -10.55 8.77
CA ASN A 39 21.92 -9.47 9.71
C ASN A 39 20.43 -9.16 9.72
N CYS A 40 19.62 -9.93 8.99
CA CYS A 40 18.18 -9.75 8.88
C CYS A 40 17.48 -11.08 9.14
N GLU A 41 16.49 -11.06 10.03
CA GLU A 41 15.57 -12.17 10.29
C GLU A 41 14.15 -11.72 10.03
N ILE A 42 13.41 -12.48 9.23
CA ILE A 42 11.98 -12.31 9.03
C ILE A 42 11.25 -13.33 9.90
N ARG A 43 10.47 -12.83 10.85
CA ARG A 43 9.68 -13.67 11.75
C ARG A 43 8.20 -13.57 11.40
N CYS A 44 7.70 -14.62 10.75
CA CYS A 44 6.28 -14.77 10.44
C CYS A 44 5.46 -15.11 11.69
N ASN A 45 4.15 -14.97 11.61
CA ASN A 45 3.19 -15.29 12.69
C ASN A 45 3.45 -14.53 14.02
N ALA A 46 4.25 -13.49 14.00
CA ALA A 46 4.61 -12.69 15.17
C ALA A 46 3.70 -11.46 15.27
N ASN A 47 2.62 -11.56 16.04
CA ASN A 47 1.71 -10.44 16.30
C ASN A 47 2.23 -9.58 17.45
N VAL A 48 2.79 -8.42 17.12
CA VAL A 48 3.28 -7.48 18.13
C VAL A 48 2.11 -6.82 18.84
N VAL A 49 2.05 -6.99 20.16
CA VAL A 49 0.94 -6.51 20.99
C VAL A 49 1.31 -5.36 21.91
N GLU A 50 2.60 -5.15 22.16
CA GLU A 50 3.08 -4.07 23.02
C GLU A 50 4.52 -3.65 22.68
N ILE A 51 4.80 -2.35 22.78
CA ILE A 51 6.15 -1.79 22.77
C ILE A 51 6.60 -1.63 24.22
N LEU A 52 7.69 -2.28 24.57
CA LEU A 52 8.25 -2.25 25.90
C LEU A 52 9.18 -1.04 26.08
N LYS A 53 9.08 -0.41 27.26
CA LYS A 53 9.91 0.76 27.59
C LYS A 53 10.31 0.79 29.06
N LYS A 54 11.43 1.42 29.34
CA LYS A 54 11.91 1.77 30.67
C LYS A 54 12.10 3.29 30.74
N GLY A 55 11.21 3.98 31.45
CA GLY A 55 11.13 5.44 31.36
C GLY A 55 10.79 5.89 29.95
N ASN A 56 11.62 6.73 29.35
CA ASN A 56 11.44 7.24 27.99
C ASN A 56 12.21 6.44 26.91
N LYS A 57 12.92 5.37 27.30
CA LYS A 57 13.68 4.53 26.37
C LYS A 57 12.90 3.27 26.02
N VAL A 58 12.73 2.99 24.73
CA VAL A 58 12.23 1.72 24.23
C VAL A 58 13.26 0.62 24.52
N THR A 59 12.79 -0.57 24.92
CA THR A 59 13.64 -1.72 25.24
C THR A 59 13.35 -2.95 24.40
N GLY A 60 12.29 -2.92 23.61
CA GLY A 60 11.89 -4.03 22.75
C GLY A 60 10.39 -4.06 22.49
N VAL A 61 9.92 -5.21 22.08
CA VAL A 61 8.50 -5.48 21.85
C VAL A 61 8.08 -6.81 22.48
N ARG A 62 6.80 -6.90 22.84
CA ARG A 62 6.14 -8.16 23.19
C ARG A 62 5.27 -8.57 22.01
N TYR A 63 5.40 -9.81 21.60
CA TYR A 63 4.57 -10.37 20.53
C TYR A 63 4.01 -11.74 20.92
N ILE A 64 2.95 -12.13 20.25
CA ILE A 64 2.30 -13.44 20.38
C ILE A 64 2.51 -14.19 19.08
N ASP A 65 3.00 -15.41 19.17
CA ASP A 65 2.97 -16.34 18.03
C ASP A 65 1.51 -16.70 17.75
N THR A 66 1.03 -16.42 16.54
CA THR A 66 -0.39 -16.62 16.19
C THR A 66 -0.78 -18.09 16.00
N LEU A 67 0.18 -18.99 15.91
CA LEU A 67 -0.05 -20.44 15.78
C LEU A 67 -0.08 -21.12 17.14
N THR A 68 0.87 -20.79 18.04
CA THR A 68 1.00 -21.45 19.35
C THR A 68 0.30 -20.68 20.45
N LEU A 69 0.00 -19.40 20.24
CA LEU A 69 -0.51 -18.43 21.23
C LEU A 69 0.46 -18.14 22.38
N GLU A 70 1.70 -18.53 22.25
CA GLU A 70 2.75 -18.24 23.22
C GLU A 70 3.23 -16.78 23.10
N GLU A 71 3.56 -16.19 24.24
CA GLU A 71 4.09 -14.84 24.30
C GLU A 71 5.61 -14.82 24.33
N PHE A 72 6.20 -13.89 23.60
CA PHE A 72 7.65 -13.70 23.50
C PHE A 72 8.01 -12.23 23.66
N ILE A 73 9.24 -11.98 24.15
CA ILE A 73 9.86 -10.66 24.21
C ILE A 73 11.03 -10.64 23.25
N GLN A 74 11.01 -9.67 22.35
CA GLN A 74 12.15 -9.37 21.49
C GLN A 74 12.79 -8.06 21.97
N PRO A 75 13.99 -8.11 22.55
CA PRO A 75 14.76 -6.90 22.89
C PRO A 75 15.13 -6.14 21.62
N ALA A 76 15.10 -4.80 21.69
CA ALA A 76 15.53 -3.93 20.62
C ALA A 76 15.91 -2.54 21.18
N ASP A 77 16.93 -1.93 20.61
CA ASP A 77 17.32 -0.54 20.91
C ASP A 77 16.48 0.46 20.12
N VAL A 78 15.97 0.06 18.96
CA VAL A 78 15.09 0.86 18.09
C VAL A 78 13.93 -0.01 17.61
N VAL A 79 12.74 0.55 17.64
CA VAL A 79 11.53 -0.09 17.09
C VAL A 79 10.94 0.81 16.02
N VAL A 80 10.84 0.29 14.80
CA VAL A 80 10.24 0.98 13.65
C VAL A 80 8.82 0.47 13.45
N LEU A 81 7.84 1.39 13.41
CA LEU A 81 6.44 1.06 13.22
C LEU A 81 6.05 1.20 11.74
N SER A 82 5.76 0.09 11.11
CA SER A 82 5.36 0.02 9.69
C SER A 82 4.08 -0.80 9.46
N SER A 83 3.24 -0.95 10.51
CA SER A 83 2.05 -1.82 10.49
C SER A 83 0.80 -1.12 9.95
N TYR A 84 0.95 -0.09 9.13
CA TYR A 84 -0.13 0.82 8.71
C TYR A 84 -0.53 1.81 9.81
N VAL A 85 -0.92 3.02 9.40
CA VAL A 85 -1.14 4.16 10.31
C VAL A 85 -2.14 3.88 11.43
N MET A 86 -3.24 3.17 11.15
CA MET A 86 -4.25 2.83 12.16
C MET A 86 -3.70 1.85 13.20
N ASN A 87 -2.98 0.81 12.75
CA ASN A 87 -2.38 -0.17 13.63
C ASN A 87 -1.23 0.42 14.43
N ASN A 88 -0.42 1.29 13.83
CA ASN A 88 0.65 2.02 14.52
C ASN A 88 0.08 2.87 15.66
N ALA A 89 -0.99 3.64 15.39
CA ALA A 89 -1.66 4.44 16.41
C ALA A 89 -2.23 3.56 17.53
N LYS A 90 -2.90 2.45 17.19
CA LYS A 90 -3.40 1.48 18.17
C LYS A 90 -2.28 0.92 19.03
N LEU A 91 -1.16 0.49 18.42
CA LEU A 91 -0.04 -0.09 19.15
C LEU A 91 0.60 0.91 20.11
N LEU A 92 0.76 2.17 19.69
CA LEU A 92 1.22 3.24 20.56
C LEU A 92 0.26 3.50 21.74
N MET A 93 -1.06 3.50 21.50
CA MET A 93 -2.06 3.68 22.55
C MET A 93 -2.02 2.56 23.62
N VAL A 94 -1.99 1.31 23.20
CA VAL A 94 -1.95 0.16 24.12
C VAL A 94 -0.63 0.11 24.87
N SER A 95 0.46 0.56 24.27
CA SER A 95 1.78 0.66 24.88
C SER A 95 1.97 1.91 25.75
N LYS A 96 0.95 2.75 25.88
CA LYS A 96 0.97 4.02 26.63
C LYS A 96 2.14 4.94 26.20
N ILE A 97 2.34 5.06 24.89
CA ILE A 97 3.33 5.91 24.27
C ILE A 97 2.62 7.06 23.57
N GLY A 98 2.99 8.30 23.89
CA GLY A 98 2.33 9.50 23.41
C GLY A 98 1.04 9.84 24.17
N LYS A 99 0.52 11.04 23.91
CA LYS A 99 -0.75 11.51 24.52
C LYS A 99 -1.89 11.29 23.53
N GLN A 100 -2.81 10.41 23.90
CA GLN A 100 -4.01 10.17 23.11
C GLN A 100 -4.82 11.45 22.94
N TYR A 101 -5.36 11.65 21.73
CA TYR A 101 -6.24 12.77 21.45
C TYR A 101 -7.59 12.61 22.17
N ASP A 102 -7.98 13.64 22.89
CA ASP A 102 -9.30 13.76 23.51
C ASP A 102 -10.12 14.79 22.72
N PRO A 103 -11.19 14.38 22.02
CA PRO A 103 -12.02 15.27 21.23
C PRO A 103 -12.80 16.30 22.07
N LYS A 104 -13.00 16.06 23.38
CA LYS A 104 -13.71 16.99 24.28
C LYS A 104 -12.83 18.17 24.68
N THR A 105 -11.57 17.91 24.92
CA THR A 105 -10.62 18.93 25.38
C THR A 105 -9.73 19.47 24.26
N GLY A 106 -9.67 18.81 23.10
CA GLY A 106 -8.79 19.11 21.99
C GLY A 106 -7.31 18.80 22.26
N GLN A 107 -7.01 18.17 23.39
CA GLN A 107 -5.63 17.87 23.78
C GLN A 107 -5.17 16.51 23.29
N GLY A 108 -3.84 16.37 23.15
CA GLY A 108 -3.20 15.15 22.64
C GLY A 108 -3.09 15.17 21.12
N THR A 109 -2.22 14.32 20.58
CA THR A 109 -1.94 14.24 19.16
C THR A 109 -2.10 12.82 18.61
N LEU A 110 -1.99 11.79 19.44
CA LEU A 110 -2.07 10.41 19.03
C LEU A 110 -3.50 10.02 18.66
N GLY A 111 -3.70 9.58 17.42
CA GLY A 111 -5.02 9.25 16.87
C GLY A 111 -5.77 10.45 16.26
N ARG A 112 -5.10 11.57 16.02
CA ARG A 112 -5.63 12.75 15.36
C ARG A 112 -4.95 13.01 14.01
N GLY A 113 -5.65 13.70 13.12
CA GLY A 113 -5.07 14.23 11.88
C GLY A 113 -4.80 13.15 10.85
N TYR A 114 -5.57 12.05 10.85
CA TYR A 114 -5.50 11.09 9.76
C TYR A 114 -5.93 11.75 8.46
N CYS A 115 -5.03 11.72 7.48
CA CYS A 115 -5.29 12.19 6.13
C CYS A 115 -5.06 11.03 5.16
N TYR A 116 -6.00 10.84 4.26
CA TYR A 116 -5.86 9.87 3.18
C TYR A 116 -5.51 10.60 1.88
N GLN A 117 -4.88 9.92 0.96
CA GLN A 117 -4.65 10.45 -0.38
C GLN A 117 -6.00 10.67 -1.09
N ILE A 118 -6.13 11.80 -1.78
CA ILE A 118 -7.28 12.08 -2.62
C ILE A 118 -6.93 11.59 -4.02
N THR A 119 -7.73 10.67 -4.54
CA THR A 119 -7.50 10.05 -5.85
C THR A 119 -8.72 10.31 -6.75
N PRO A 120 -8.87 11.53 -7.29
CA PRO A 120 -9.88 11.77 -8.31
C PRO A 120 -9.51 10.97 -9.55
N GLY A 121 -10.51 10.49 -10.28
CA GLY A 121 -10.30 9.71 -11.48
C GLY A 121 -11.27 10.09 -12.59
N ALA A 122 -10.83 9.89 -13.83
CA ALA A 122 -11.67 9.96 -15.00
C ALA A 122 -11.53 8.66 -15.79
N THR A 123 -12.66 8.16 -16.29
CA THR A 123 -12.68 7.02 -17.21
C THR A 123 -12.91 7.56 -18.61
N LEU A 124 -12.00 7.24 -19.50
CA LEU A 124 -12.08 7.61 -20.91
C LEU A 124 -12.62 6.43 -21.72
N PHE A 125 -13.57 6.71 -22.60
CA PHE A 125 -14.12 5.74 -23.54
C PHE A 125 -13.64 6.11 -24.94
N PHE A 126 -13.12 5.14 -25.65
CA PHE A 126 -12.62 5.30 -27.01
C PHE A 126 -13.55 4.60 -27.99
N GLU A 127 -13.62 5.07 -29.23
CA GLU A 127 -14.39 4.44 -30.31
C GLU A 127 -13.79 3.11 -30.75
N GLU A 128 -12.46 3.04 -30.73
CA GLU A 128 -11.71 1.83 -31.10
C GLU A 128 -11.44 0.93 -29.87
N PRO A 129 -11.52 -0.40 -30.03
CA PRO A 129 -11.18 -1.33 -28.96
C PRO A 129 -9.71 -1.20 -28.54
N MET A 130 -9.47 -0.90 -27.27
CA MET A 130 -8.11 -0.73 -26.71
C MET A 130 -7.46 -2.05 -26.31
N ASN A 131 -8.21 -3.14 -26.22
CA ASN A 131 -7.72 -4.47 -25.82
C ASN A 131 -6.89 -4.47 -24.53
N LEU A 132 -7.32 -3.69 -23.53
CA LEU A 132 -6.60 -3.49 -22.28
C LEU A 132 -6.46 -4.76 -21.42
N PHE A 133 -7.16 -5.83 -21.78
CA PHE A 133 -7.06 -7.14 -21.14
C PHE A 133 -5.78 -7.91 -21.57
N ALA A 134 -5.13 -7.49 -22.64
CA ALA A 134 -3.92 -8.12 -23.15
C ALA A 134 -2.70 -7.28 -22.76
N GLY A 135 -1.80 -7.85 -21.98
CA GLY A 135 -0.55 -7.18 -21.62
C GLY A 135 -0.23 -7.23 -20.12
N ALA A 136 0.88 -6.62 -19.76
CA ALA A 136 1.25 -6.47 -18.35
C ALA A 136 0.40 -5.37 -17.72
N GLY A 137 -0.55 -5.77 -16.87
CA GLY A 137 -1.56 -4.89 -16.29
C GLY A 137 -1.07 -3.77 -15.38
N ALA A 138 0.21 -3.77 -15.01
CA ALA A 138 0.82 -2.73 -14.19
C ALA A 138 1.67 -1.72 -14.99
N LEU A 139 1.66 -1.82 -16.31
CA LEU A 139 2.37 -0.87 -17.18
C LEU A 139 1.47 0.34 -17.44
N GLY A 140 1.76 1.42 -16.74
CA GLY A 140 1.10 2.70 -16.92
C GLY A 140 2.10 3.80 -17.23
N MET A 141 1.59 4.98 -17.42
CA MET A 141 2.35 6.21 -17.52
C MET A 141 2.06 7.07 -16.30
N CYS A 142 3.05 7.80 -15.84
CA CYS A 142 2.93 8.73 -14.75
C CYS A 142 3.40 10.11 -15.19
N TYR A 143 2.56 11.10 -14.99
CA TYR A 143 2.90 12.52 -15.10
C TYR A 143 3.18 13.04 -13.70
N ASP A 144 4.39 13.40 -13.40
CA ASP A 144 4.80 13.96 -12.12
C ASP A 144 5.22 15.44 -12.19
N ASP A 145 4.99 16.10 -13.33
CA ASP A 145 5.29 17.51 -13.55
C ASP A 145 4.68 18.45 -12.50
N PHE A 146 3.57 18.03 -11.88
CA PHE A 146 2.86 18.79 -10.84
C PHE A 146 3.13 18.24 -9.43
N ASN A 147 4.18 17.46 -9.24
CA ASN A 147 4.51 16.85 -7.96
C ASN A 147 5.68 17.57 -7.29
N ALA A 148 5.53 17.87 -6.00
CA ALA A 148 6.57 18.48 -5.17
C ALA A 148 7.21 19.72 -5.83
N ASP A 149 8.51 19.73 -5.99
CA ASP A 149 9.29 20.87 -6.50
C ASP A 149 9.41 20.90 -8.03
N ASN A 150 8.69 20.02 -8.74
CA ASN A 150 8.71 19.99 -10.20
C ASN A 150 7.99 21.21 -10.83
N PHE A 151 7.22 21.94 -10.06
CA PHE A 151 6.56 23.17 -10.51
C PHE A 151 6.55 24.24 -9.40
N ASP A 152 6.44 25.50 -9.80
CA ASP A 152 6.29 26.58 -8.84
C ASP A 152 4.86 26.63 -8.28
N HIS A 153 4.75 26.44 -6.97
CA HIS A 153 3.50 26.46 -6.23
C HIS A 153 3.48 27.51 -5.11
N SER A 154 4.44 28.45 -5.13
CA SER A 154 4.62 29.47 -4.09
C SER A 154 3.40 30.36 -3.89
N ASP A 155 2.67 30.65 -4.94
CA ASP A 155 1.44 31.46 -4.92
C ASP A 155 0.16 30.65 -4.67
N LEU A 156 0.27 29.32 -4.55
CA LEU A 156 -0.85 28.43 -4.36
C LEU A 156 -1.10 28.17 -2.88
N LYS A 157 -2.34 27.90 -2.51
CA LYS A 157 -2.74 27.65 -1.11
C LYS A 157 -2.57 26.18 -0.68
N PHE A 158 -1.70 25.44 -1.33
CA PHE A 158 -1.41 24.05 -1.01
C PHE A 158 0.10 23.79 -1.13
N ILE A 159 0.55 22.73 -0.52
CA ILE A 159 1.94 22.27 -0.55
C ILE A 159 1.97 20.96 -1.34
N HIS A 160 3.00 20.80 -2.17
CA HIS A 160 3.26 19.64 -3.02
C HIS A 160 2.23 19.46 -4.13
N GLY A 161 1.59 19.27 -4.72
CA GLY A 161 0.72 19.02 -5.86
C GLY A 161 0.28 17.55 -5.91
N GLY A 162 0.38 16.96 -7.06
CA GLY A 162 -0.07 15.59 -7.27
C GLY A 162 0.55 14.95 -8.50
N VAL A 163 0.29 13.68 -8.62
CA VAL A 163 0.72 12.85 -9.73
C VAL A 163 -0.50 12.46 -10.55
N ILE A 164 -0.41 12.58 -11.87
CA ILE A 164 -1.43 12.05 -12.79
C ILE A 164 -0.94 10.70 -13.28
N SER A 165 -1.57 9.63 -12.82
CA SER A 165 -1.23 8.28 -13.26
C SER A 165 -2.26 7.75 -14.25
N LEU A 166 -1.77 7.21 -15.36
CA LEU A 166 -2.55 6.44 -16.32
C LEU A 166 -2.25 4.97 -16.03
N THR A 167 -3.23 4.23 -15.59
CA THR A 167 -3.08 2.80 -15.37
C THR A 167 -3.81 2.04 -16.45
N GLN A 168 -3.10 1.18 -17.13
CA GLN A 168 -3.68 0.17 -17.96
C GLN A 168 -3.98 -1.03 -17.06
N THR A 169 -5.15 -1.07 -16.50
CA THR A 169 -5.59 -2.24 -15.76
C THR A 169 -6.24 -3.20 -16.71
N GLY A 170 -5.62 -4.37 -16.88
CA GLY A 170 -6.27 -5.49 -17.53
C GLY A 170 -7.59 -5.81 -16.83
N LYS A 171 -8.57 -6.22 -17.59
CA LYS A 171 -9.87 -6.61 -17.07
C LYS A 171 -9.70 -7.78 -16.11
N ARG A 172 -10.13 -7.61 -14.87
CA ARG A 172 -10.12 -8.69 -13.89
C ARG A 172 -11.29 -9.61 -14.12
N PRO A 173 -11.14 -10.92 -13.96
CA PRO A 173 -12.19 -11.89 -14.25
C PRO A 173 -13.44 -11.71 -13.38
N ILE A 174 -13.37 -10.98 -12.29
CA ILE A 174 -14.44 -10.80 -11.29
C ILE A 174 -14.89 -9.35 -11.11
N GLU A 175 -14.36 -8.41 -11.86
CA GLU A 175 -14.77 -6.99 -11.79
C GLU A 175 -15.56 -6.59 -13.02
N SER A 176 -16.65 -5.85 -12.81
CA SER A 176 -17.34 -5.16 -13.87
C SER A 176 -16.55 -3.90 -14.27
N ASN A 177 -16.40 -3.68 -15.55
CA ASN A 177 -15.84 -2.42 -16.02
C ASN A 177 -16.90 -1.32 -15.98
N ALA A 178 -16.43 -0.08 -15.88
CA ALA A 178 -17.26 1.06 -16.22
C ALA A 178 -17.71 0.96 -17.69
N THR A 179 -18.94 1.30 -17.96
CA THR A 179 -19.50 1.35 -19.31
C THR A 179 -19.94 2.79 -19.61
N PRO A 180 -20.04 3.18 -20.89
CA PRO A 180 -20.54 4.49 -21.25
C PRO A 180 -21.91 4.79 -20.62
N PRO A 181 -22.20 6.06 -20.28
CA PRO A 181 -23.50 6.44 -19.76
C PRO A 181 -24.65 5.98 -20.67
N GLY A 182 -25.73 5.46 -20.07
CA GLY A 182 -26.88 4.95 -20.79
C GLY A 182 -26.77 3.50 -21.22
N THR A 183 -25.63 2.83 -21.05
CA THR A 183 -25.48 1.41 -21.32
C THR A 183 -26.40 0.60 -20.41
N ARG A 184 -27.15 -0.35 -20.97
CA ARG A 184 -27.93 -1.29 -20.15
C ARG A 184 -27.03 -2.09 -19.21
N ALA A 185 -27.47 -2.27 -17.97
CA ALA A 185 -26.67 -2.90 -16.91
C ALA A 185 -26.46 -4.43 -17.06
N TRP A 186 -27.00 -5.05 -18.10
CA TRP A 186 -26.93 -6.50 -18.31
C TRP A 186 -27.13 -6.89 -19.77
N GLY A 187 -26.82 -8.14 -20.11
CA GLY A 187 -27.06 -8.73 -21.43
C GLY A 187 -25.94 -8.46 -22.43
N SER A 188 -26.28 -8.65 -23.73
CA SER A 188 -25.28 -8.55 -24.81
C SER A 188 -24.78 -7.13 -25.04
N GLU A 189 -25.61 -6.13 -24.80
CA GLU A 189 -25.24 -4.71 -24.89
C GLU A 189 -24.19 -4.37 -23.83
N PHE A 190 -24.41 -4.78 -22.58
CA PHE A 190 -23.42 -4.63 -21.51
C PHE A 190 -22.11 -5.32 -21.86
N LYS A 191 -22.15 -6.57 -22.34
CA LYS A 191 -20.95 -7.33 -22.71
C LYS A 191 -20.14 -6.66 -23.82
N LYS A 192 -20.81 -6.00 -24.77
CA LYS A 192 -20.14 -5.29 -25.85
C LYS A 192 -19.50 -3.99 -25.37
N ALA A 193 -20.15 -3.29 -24.44
CA ALA A 193 -19.69 -2.00 -23.90
C ALA A 193 -18.61 -2.18 -22.83
N ALA A 194 -18.65 -3.27 -22.09
CA ALA A 194 -17.66 -3.61 -21.06
C ALA A 194 -16.40 -4.25 -21.62
#